data_c7ded9c5e20c24e667c783b00640e2f3
#
_entry.id   c7ded9c5e20c24e667c783b00640e2f3
#
_cell.length_a   1.000
_cell.length_b   1.000
_cell.length_c   1.000
_cell.angle_alpha   90.00
_cell.angle_beta   90.00
_cell.angle_gamma   90.00
#
_symmetry.space_group_name_H-M   'P 1'
#
loop_
_entity.id
_entity.type
_entity.pdbx_description
1 polymer ?
#
loop_
_entity_poly.entity_id
_entity_poly.type
_entity_poly.pdbx_seq_one_letter_code
_entity_poly.pdbx_strand_id
1 'polypeptide(L)'
;MFLNYVSIILYYLLKVKNFFELFNIGISVDVNKLELDEKVKILQGQFHPDKYANGSDLEKRLALQISSHVNDGYKVLGDIVLRIEYILKINNFTK
;
A
#
# COMPACT_ATOMS: atom_id res chain seq x y z
N MET A 1 23.07 -10.93 10.91
CA MET A 1 22.42 -10.89 9.62
C MET A 1 21.59 -9.64 9.44
N PHE A 2 21.65 -9.05 8.30
CA PHE A 2 20.94 -7.81 8.03
C PHE A 2 19.70 -8.04 7.20
N LEU A 3 18.64 -7.37 7.57
CA LEU A 3 17.52 -7.19 6.67
C LEU A 3 17.86 -5.99 5.81
N ASN A 4 18.07 -6.21 4.53
CA ASN A 4 18.25 -5.11 3.60
C ASN A 4 16.90 -4.62 3.11
N TYR A 5 16.89 -3.56 2.33
CA TYR A 5 15.65 -2.98 1.84
C TYR A 5 14.84 -3.96 1.00
N VAL A 6 15.51 -4.80 0.21
CA VAL A 6 14.82 -5.79 -0.63
C VAL A 6 14.06 -6.78 0.24
N SER A 7 14.69 -7.28 1.30
CA SER A 7 14.05 -8.24 2.21
C SER A 7 12.85 -7.63 2.91
N ILE A 8 12.98 -6.39 3.36
CA ILE A 8 11.88 -5.67 4.03
C ILE A 8 10.71 -5.47 3.08
N ILE A 9 10.99 -5.07 1.86
CA ILE A 9 9.96 -4.83 0.83
C ILE A 9 9.24 -6.13 0.50
N LEU A 10 9.98 -7.22 0.29
CA LEU A 10 9.39 -8.52 0.00
C LEU A 10 8.51 -9.01 1.15
N TYR A 11 8.99 -8.85 2.38
CA TYR A 11 8.21 -9.22 3.55
C TYR A 11 6.88 -8.45 3.59
N TYR A 12 6.96 -7.15 3.35
CA TYR A 12 5.78 -6.29 3.33
C TYR A 12 4.78 -6.74 2.28
N LEU A 13 5.23 -7.01 1.06
CA LEU A 13 4.36 -7.46 -0.03
C LEU A 13 3.70 -8.80 0.29
N LEU A 14 4.43 -9.70 0.92
CA LEU A 14 3.89 -11.02 1.27
C LEU A 14 2.84 -10.95 2.37
N LYS A 15 2.90 -9.96 3.23
CA LYS A 15 1.97 -9.81 4.35
C LYS A 15 0.69 -9.09 3.98
N VAL A 16 0.76 -8.22 2.98
CA VAL A 16 -0.37 -7.36 2.63
C VAL A 16 -1.35 -8.10 1.74
N LYS A 17 -2.61 -8.21 2.17
CA LYS A 17 -3.68 -8.91 1.45
C LYS A 17 -4.63 -7.97 0.73
N ASN A 18 -4.78 -6.75 1.23
CA ASN A 18 -5.68 -5.76 0.66
C ASN A 18 -5.21 -4.36 1.04
N PHE A 19 -5.86 -3.34 0.49
CA PHE A 19 -5.47 -1.96 0.75
C PHE A 19 -5.68 -1.54 2.20
N PHE A 20 -6.69 -2.06 2.88
CA PHE A 20 -6.88 -1.74 4.29
C PHE A 20 -5.70 -2.24 5.11
N GLU A 21 -5.24 -3.44 4.81
CA GLU A 21 -4.09 -4.01 5.46
C GLU A 21 -2.80 -3.27 5.10
N LEU A 22 -2.71 -2.81 3.85
CA LEU A 22 -1.56 -2.02 3.38
C LEU A 22 -1.35 -0.78 4.26
N PHE A 23 -2.44 -0.10 4.61
CA PHE A 23 -2.38 1.11 5.42
C PHE A 23 -2.59 0.82 6.92
N ASN A 24 -2.68 -0.43 7.28
CA ASN A 24 -2.88 -0.87 8.67
C ASN A 24 -4.10 -0.19 9.31
N ILE A 25 -5.22 -0.23 8.60
CA ILE A 25 -6.51 0.25 9.10
C ILE A 25 -7.54 -0.86 8.97
N GLY A 26 -8.58 -0.81 9.79
CA GLY A 26 -9.64 -1.81 9.75
C GLY A 26 -10.49 -1.68 8.50
N ILE A 27 -11.04 -2.80 8.04
CA ILE A 27 -11.97 -2.81 6.91
C ILE A 27 -13.25 -2.11 7.35
N SER A 28 -13.58 -1.00 6.70
CA SER A 28 -14.75 -0.21 7.07
C SER A 28 -15.14 0.71 5.93
N VAL A 29 -16.44 0.96 5.79
CA VAL A 29 -16.94 1.99 4.89
C VAL A 29 -16.48 3.37 5.37
N ASP A 30 -16.41 3.54 6.69
CA ASP A 30 -15.96 4.80 7.30
C ASP A 30 -14.44 4.79 7.43
N VAL A 31 -13.79 5.51 6.54
CA VAL A 31 -12.34 5.69 6.59
C VAL A 31 -12.06 7.14 6.98
N ASN A 32 -11.27 7.32 8.03
CA ASN A 32 -10.84 8.65 8.45
C ASN A 32 -9.81 9.16 7.43
N LYS A 33 -10.19 10.23 6.74
CA LYS A 33 -9.38 10.78 5.66
C LYS A 33 -8.01 11.27 6.14
N LEU A 34 -7.97 11.89 7.30
CA LEU A 34 -6.70 12.40 7.85
C LEU A 34 -5.78 11.25 8.22
N GLU A 35 -6.32 10.20 8.80
CA GLU A 35 -5.54 9.01 9.13
C GLU A 35 -5.01 8.35 7.86
N LEU A 36 -5.85 8.21 6.85
CA LEU A 36 -5.43 7.63 5.58
C LEU A 36 -4.31 8.46 4.95
N ASP A 37 -4.46 9.77 4.94
CA ASP A 37 -3.46 10.68 4.37
C ASP A 37 -2.11 10.52 5.09
N GLU A 38 -2.13 10.38 6.40
CA GLU A 38 -0.89 10.18 7.17
C GLU A 38 -0.23 8.85 6.86
N LYS A 39 -1.02 7.79 6.78
CA LYS A 39 -0.50 6.45 6.45
C LYS A 39 0.13 6.43 5.07
N VAL A 40 -0.53 7.07 4.10
CA VAL A 40 -0.01 7.17 2.74
C VAL A 40 1.32 7.90 2.74
N LYS A 41 1.42 9.02 3.44
CA LYS A 41 2.67 9.79 3.52
C LYS A 41 3.82 8.97 4.09
N ILE A 42 3.54 8.21 5.13
CA ILE A 42 4.57 7.37 5.76
C ILE A 42 5.08 6.33 4.78
N LEU A 43 4.17 5.64 4.08
CA LEU A 43 4.58 4.61 3.12
C LEU A 43 5.29 5.21 1.92
N GLN A 44 4.81 6.33 1.41
CA GLN A 44 5.49 7.03 0.32
C GLN A 44 6.90 7.43 0.71
N GLY A 45 7.07 7.91 1.96
CA GLY A 45 8.39 8.26 2.45
C GLY A 45 9.32 7.08 2.58
N GLN A 46 8.79 5.92 2.97
CA GLN A 46 9.60 4.71 3.14
C GLN A 46 10.01 4.06 1.83
N PHE A 47 9.13 4.09 0.83
CA PHE A 47 9.31 3.33 -0.41
C PHE A 47 9.38 4.21 -1.66
N HIS A 48 9.67 5.49 -1.49
CA HIS A 48 9.82 6.38 -2.64
C HIS A 48 11.00 5.92 -3.51
N PRO A 49 10.79 5.83 -4.84
CA PRO A 49 11.85 5.36 -5.74
C PRO A 49 13.17 6.09 -5.60
N ASP A 50 13.16 7.37 -5.28
CA ASP A 50 14.38 8.16 -5.13
C ASP A 50 15.30 7.62 -4.03
N LYS A 51 14.72 6.97 -3.02
CA LYS A 51 15.53 6.36 -1.94
C LYS A 51 16.34 5.18 -2.43
N TYR A 52 15.95 4.61 -3.56
CA TYR A 52 16.56 3.41 -4.12
C TYR A 52 17.33 3.69 -5.40
N ALA A 53 17.58 4.98 -5.68
CA ALA A 53 18.25 5.39 -6.91
C ALA A 53 19.64 4.75 -7.08
N ASN A 54 20.31 4.49 -5.96
CA ASN A 54 21.63 3.86 -5.97
C ASN A 54 21.59 2.38 -5.62
N GLY A 55 20.38 1.82 -5.55
CA GLY A 55 20.20 0.41 -5.25
C GLY A 55 20.28 -0.47 -6.50
N SER A 56 20.08 -1.76 -6.30
CA SER A 56 20.03 -2.72 -7.40
C SER A 56 18.77 -2.48 -8.25
N ASP A 57 18.77 -3.07 -9.44
CA ASP A 57 17.60 -3.01 -10.33
C ASP A 57 16.39 -3.64 -9.67
N LEU A 58 16.60 -4.71 -8.90
CA LEU A 58 15.50 -5.35 -8.17
C LEU A 58 14.92 -4.41 -7.12
N GLU A 59 15.78 -3.75 -6.34
CA GLU A 59 15.34 -2.80 -5.33
C GLU A 59 14.53 -1.65 -5.95
N LYS A 60 15.03 -1.13 -7.07
CA LYS A 60 14.33 -0.05 -7.78
C LYS A 60 12.95 -0.48 -8.24
N ARG A 61 12.84 -1.67 -8.80
CA ARG A 61 11.56 -2.19 -9.29
C ARG A 61 10.58 -2.44 -8.15
N LEU A 62 11.06 -3.01 -7.05
CA LEU A 62 10.19 -3.29 -5.91
C LEU A 62 9.70 -2.01 -5.25
N ALA A 63 10.57 -1.02 -5.13
CA ALA A 63 10.17 0.28 -4.60
C ALA A 63 9.09 0.93 -5.47
N LEU A 64 9.26 0.85 -6.79
CA LEU A 64 8.29 1.38 -7.72
C LEU A 64 6.95 0.64 -7.64
N GLN A 65 6.98 -0.69 -7.50
CA GLN A 65 5.76 -1.49 -7.35
C GLN A 65 5.00 -1.13 -6.09
N ILE A 66 5.70 -0.99 -4.97
CA ILE A 66 5.05 -0.64 -3.71
C ILE A 66 4.50 0.78 -3.78
N SER A 67 5.27 1.70 -4.33
CA SER A 67 4.85 3.09 -4.47
C SER A 67 3.58 3.19 -5.32
N SER A 68 3.53 2.45 -6.42
CA SER A 68 2.36 2.39 -7.28
C SER A 68 1.16 1.78 -6.54
N HIS A 69 1.40 0.72 -5.78
CA HIS A 69 0.36 0.05 -5.00
C HIS A 69 -0.22 0.98 -3.93
N VAL A 70 0.64 1.76 -3.28
CA VAL A 70 0.21 2.76 -2.30
C VAL A 70 -0.69 3.81 -2.97
N ASN A 71 -0.29 4.28 -4.14
CA ASN A 71 -1.08 5.27 -4.88
C ASN A 71 -2.44 4.71 -5.29
N ASP A 72 -2.48 3.46 -5.77
CA ASP A 72 -3.73 2.79 -6.13
C ASP A 72 -4.63 2.63 -4.91
N GLY A 73 -4.06 2.21 -3.79
CA GLY A 73 -4.79 2.04 -2.56
C GLY A 73 -5.39 3.35 -2.05
N TYR A 74 -4.64 4.41 -2.13
CA TYR A 74 -5.12 5.73 -1.74
C TYR A 74 -6.30 6.18 -2.62
N LYS A 75 -6.18 5.96 -3.92
CA LYS A 75 -7.23 6.30 -4.87
C LYS A 75 -8.52 5.55 -4.54
N VAL A 76 -8.42 4.26 -4.28
CA VAL A 76 -9.59 3.41 -3.99
C VAL A 76 -10.19 3.74 -2.63
N LEU A 77 -9.37 3.77 -1.58
CA LEU A 77 -9.88 3.99 -0.23
C LEU A 77 -10.25 5.44 0.04
N GLY A 78 -9.71 6.37 -0.73
CA GLY A 78 -10.00 7.79 -0.58
C GLY A 78 -11.32 8.22 -1.20
N ASP A 79 -11.95 7.39 -2.02
CA ASP A 79 -13.22 7.66 -2.68
C ASP A 79 -14.29 6.73 -2.14
N ILE A 80 -15.42 7.27 -1.68
CA ILE A 80 -16.44 6.44 -1.01
C ILE A 80 -17.03 5.38 -1.93
N VAL A 81 -17.27 5.72 -3.20
CA VAL A 81 -17.86 4.77 -4.14
C VAL A 81 -16.87 3.64 -4.44
N LEU A 82 -15.64 3.99 -4.75
CA LEU A 82 -14.60 3.00 -5.02
C LEU A 82 -14.32 2.15 -3.79
N ARG A 83 -14.36 2.74 -2.62
CA ARG A 83 -14.15 2.03 -1.36
C ARG A 83 -15.24 0.99 -1.13
N ILE A 84 -16.50 1.37 -1.32
CA ILE A 84 -17.61 0.44 -1.16
C ILE A 84 -17.51 -0.71 -2.15
N GLU A 85 -17.26 -0.40 -3.43
CA GLU A 85 -17.06 -1.42 -4.45
C GLU A 85 -15.93 -2.37 -4.07
N TYR A 86 -14.85 -1.83 -3.56
CA TYR A 86 -13.70 -2.60 -3.16
C TYR A 86 -14.02 -3.54 -1.99
N ILE A 87 -14.75 -3.04 -0.97
CA ILE A 87 -15.16 -3.86 0.17
C ILE A 87 -16.01 -5.04 -0.29
N LEU A 88 -16.97 -4.78 -1.19
CA LEU A 88 -17.81 -5.85 -1.72
C LEU A 88 -16.98 -6.88 -2.46
N LYS A 89 -15.99 -6.43 -3.20
CA LYS A 89 -15.12 -7.32 -3.97
C LYS A 89 -14.26 -8.21 -3.09
N ILE A 90 -13.61 -7.65 -2.07
CA ILE A 90 -12.74 -8.44 -1.20
C ILE A 90 -13.52 -9.39 -0.29
N ASN A 91 -14.80 -9.13 -0.09
CA ASN A 91 -15.68 -10.01 0.69
C ASN A 91 -16.50 -10.95 -0.20
N ASN A 92 -16.22 -10.96 -1.49
CA ASN A 92 -16.87 -11.86 -2.46
C ASN A 92 -18.39 -11.68 -2.55
N PHE A 93 -18.88 -10.47 -2.31
CA PHE A 93 -20.30 -10.16 -2.47
C PHE A 93 -20.68 -9.87 -3.93
N THR A 94 -19.69 -9.58 -4.77
CA THR A 94 -19.92 -9.38 -6.20
C THR A 94 -19.52 -10.62 -6.98
N LYS A 95 -20.25 -10.89 -8.01
CA LYS A 95 -20.00 -12.06 -8.84
C LYS A 95 -19.82 -11.67 -10.30
#